data_de3c33741a96a3d50283b61604ec1195
#
_entry.id   de3c33741a96a3d50283b61604ec1195
#
_cell.length_a   1.000
_cell.length_b   1.000
_cell.length_c   1.000
_cell.angle_alpha   90.00
_cell.angle_beta   90.00
_cell.angle_gamma   90.00
#
_symmetry.space_group_name_H-M   'P 1'
#
loop_
_entity.id
_entity.type
_entity.pdbx_description
1 polymer ?
#
loop_
_entity_poly.entity_id
_entity_poly.type
_entity_poly.pdbx_seq_one_letter_code
_entity_poly.pdbx_strand_id
1 'polypeptide(L)'
;MASGPADKPSLSGRAPRERSGARMDKLARLPVFFALAGKRVVVAGGTEPAVWKAELLSAAGAEVEVIAEAPCEEMRALVQSAPDGPITLVARRWIEADLAGAALAIADAEDEAEAARFAAAARAAGVPVNVVDKPAFCDFAFGAIVNRSPLVVGISTDGAAPVFGQAVRAKIEALLPPGFKAWAQAAQSWRGAVSALGLSFHGRRRFWEQFSARAMFAPDQPPGEEDRAALLADAESTRAAPESGSVVLVGAGPGDPELLTLKAVRVLQSAEVVLYDDLVSPQVLDFARREAKKMLVGKTGYRPSCKQDDINALMVSLAKEGRRVVRLKGGDPMIFGRAGEEITACRLAGIPVDVVPGISSAQGVASRLTTSLTHRDHARRLQFVTAHARDGKLPKDLDFSALSDKAATTVVYMPRRTLPELVEKLAAAGTDLSVPALAVFSATRPDERVVHAPLGGLSAAVDAAIEAGAQGPCLVLYGYALSEGMAAAEVPRAASAR
;
A
#
# COMPACT_ATOMS: atom_id res chain seq x y z
N MET A 1 27.08 -9.67 39.93
CA MET A 1 27.10 -10.73 38.87
C MET A 1 26.36 -10.16 37.65
N ALA A 2 27.14 -9.83 36.62
CA ALA A 2 26.61 -9.25 35.40
C ALA A 2 25.99 -10.36 34.55
N SER A 3 24.69 -10.26 34.26
CA SER A 3 24.02 -11.12 33.29
C SER A 3 24.53 -10.79 31.89
N GLY A 4 25.21 -11.75 31.26
CA GLY A 4 25.68 -11.64 29.87
C GLY A 4 24.52 -11.49 28.88
N PRO A 5 24.78 -11.01 27.65
CA PRO A 5 23.77 -10.84 26.64
C PRO A 5 23.19 -12.20 26.26
N ALA A 6 21.82 -12.27 26.23
CA ALA A 6 21.09 -13.46 25.81
C ALA A 6 21.55 -13.91 24.41
N ASP A 7 21.95 -15.15 24.30
CA ASP A 7 22.39 -15.80 23.06
C ASP A 7 21.30 -15.68 21.99
N LYS A 8 21.62 -15.01 20.87
CA LYS A 8 20.72 -14.97 19.72
C LYS A 8 20.67 -16.39 19.15
N PRO A 9 19.47 -16.95 18.91
CA PRO A 9 19.36 -18.30 18.38
C PRO A 9 20.14 -18.42 17.06
N SER A 10 21.08 -19.36 16.99
CA SER A 10 21.85 -19.66 15.78
C SER A 10 20.89 -20.23 14.73
N LEU A 11 20.62 -19.45 13.68
CA LEU A 11 19.77 -19.87 12.58
C LEU A 11 20.49 -20.96 11.77
N SER A 12 20.02 -22.21 11.82
CA SER A 12 20.59 -23.37 11.09
C SER A 12 20.27 -23.34 9.58
N GLY A 13 19.74 -22.24 9.08
CA GLY A 13 19.39 -21.97 7.67
C GLY A 13 19.86 -20.57 7.25
N ARG A 14 19.44 -20.12 6.09
CA ARG A 14 19.75 -18.78 5.60
C ARG A 14 19.13 -17.73 6.51
N ALA A 15 19.93 -16.75 6.97
CA ALA A 15 19.41 -15.61 7.72
C ALA A 15 18.34 -14.84 6.88
N PRO A 16 17.27 -14.35 7.53
CA PRO A 16 16.28 -13.51 6.89
C PRO A 16 16.95 -12.33 6.19
N ARG A 17 16.58 -12.03 4.95
CA ARG A 17 17.12 -10.88 4.23
C ARG A 17 16.17 -9.70 4.32
N GLU A 18 16.69 -8.58 4.78
CA GLU A 18 16.03 -7.30 4.61
C GLU A 18 15.96 -6.95 3.11
N ARG A 19 14.84 -6.38 2.65
CA ARG A 19 14.69 -5.96 1.26
C ARG A 19 15.74 -4.88 0.96
N SER A 20 16.74 -5.21 0.16
CA SER A 20 17.83 -4.32 -0.28
C SER A 20 17.45 -3.58 -1.56
N GLY A 21 16.39 -2.82 -1.57
CA GLY A 21 15.96 -2.02 -2.72
C GLY A 21 15.64 -0.59 -2.31
N ALA A 22 15.60 0.32 -3.29
CA ALA A 22 15.11 1.67 -3.04
C ALA A 22 13.70 1.59 -2.42
N ARG A 23 13.48 2.34 -1.33
CA ARG A 23 12.19 2.36 -0.62
C ARG A 23 11.13 3.17 -1.37
N MET A 24 11.52 3.83 -2.45
CA MET A 24 10.67 4.67 -3.29
C MET A 24 11.22 4.66 -4.71
N ASP A 25 10.33 4.58 -5.69
CA ASP A 25 10.66 4.76 -7.09
C ASP A 25 11.00 6.22 -7.42
N LYS A 26 11.48 6.48 -8.64
CA LYS A 26 11.81 7.82 -9.11
C LYS A 26 10.62 8.76 -8.98
N LEU A 27 10.82 9.90 -8.32
CA LEU A 27 9.83 10.98 -8.24
C LEU A 27 10.08 12.00 -9.35
N ALA A 28 9.03 12.50 -9.98
CA ALA A 28 9.10 13.61 -10.90
C ALA A 28 9.51 14.90 -10.17
N ARG A 29 8.89 15.15 -9.01
CA ARG A 29 9.22 16.27 -8.10
C ARG A 29 9.14 15.82 -6.65
N LEU A 30 9.94 16.42 -5.79
CA LEU A 30 9.86 16.22 -4.35
C LEU A 30 8.75 17.11 -3.76
N PRO A 31 7.69 16.55 -3.16
CA PRO A 31 6.70 17.35 -2.45
C PRO A 31 7.28 17.88 -1.13
N VAL A 32 7.18 19.20 -0.94
CA VAL A 32 7.59 19.89 0.28
C VAL A 32 6.52 20.89 0.69
N PHE A 33 6.46 21.22 1.98
CA PHE A 33 5.56 22.22 2.53
C PHE A 33 6.40 23.36 3.11
N PHE A 34 6.14 24.59 2.68
CA PHE A 34 6.78 25.78 3.19
C PHE A 34 6.06 26.31 4.43
N ALA A 35 6.78 26.60 5.50
CA ALA A 35 6.27 27.34 6.64
C ALA A 35 6.45 28.84 6.36
N LEU A 36 5.40 29.51 5.90
CA LEU A 36 5.46 30.89 5.42
C LEU A 36 4.92 31.90 6.44
N ALA A 37 4.31 31.47 7.52
CA ALA A 37 3.76 32.38 8.53
C ALA A 37 4.81 33.41 9.00
N GLY A 38 4.50 34.71 8.82
CA GLY A 38 5.37 35.86 9.16
C GLY A 38 6.64 35.95 8.29
N LYS A 39 6.70 35.27 7.16
CA LYS A 39 7.83 35.40 6.23
C LYS A 39 7.46 36.25 5.04
N ARG A 40 8.39 37.11 4.64
CA ARG A 40 8.24 37.96 3.47
C ARG A 40 8.32 37.16 2.18
N VAL A 41 7.34 37.39 1.30
CA VAL A 41 7.28 36.82 -0.04
C VAL A 41 7.03 37.90 -1.06
N VAL A 42 7.74 37.89 -2.17
CA VAL A 42 7.63 38.91 -3.23
C VAL A 42 6.83 38.33 -4.42
N VAL A 43 5.85 39.12 -4.88
CA VAL A 43 5.09 38.88 -6.10
C VAL A 43 5.28 40.05 -7.05
N ALA A 44 6.05 39.86 -8.11
CA ALA A 44 6.28 40.83 -9.16
C ALA A 44 5.25 40.64 -10.27
N GLY A 45 4.38 41.67 -10.46
CA GLY A 45 3.26 41.65 -11.38
C GLY A 45 1.89 41.74 -10.67
N GLY A 46 0.89 42.19 -11.40
CA GLY A 46 -0.41 42.52 -10.82
C GLY A 46 -1.58 42.09 -11.68
N THR A 47 -1.42 41.08 -12.55
CA THR A 47 -2.50 40.55 -13.36
C THR A 47 -3.30 39.50 -12.61
N GLU A 48 -4.40 39.01 -13.16
CA GLU A 48 -5.25 37.97 -12.56
C GLU A 48 -4.50 36.69 -12.15
N PRO A 49 -3.57 36.13 -12.93
CA PRO A 49 -2.76 35.00 -12.48
C PRO A 49 -1.89 35.30 -11.24
N ALA A 50 -1.38 36.53 -11.09
CA ALA A 50 -0.64 36.95 -9.90
C ALA A 50 -1.54 37.08 -8.66
N VAL A 51 -2.80 37.50 -8.81
CA VAL A 51 -3.80 37.58 -7.74
C VAL A 51 -3.95 36.25 -7.03
N TRP A 52 -4.18 35.18 -7.79
CA TRP A 52 -4.33 33.85 -7.20
C TRP A 52 -3.08 33.39 -6.43
N LYS A 53 -1.88 33.75 -6.92
CA LYS A 53 -0.63 33.43 -6.20
C LYS A 53 -0.51 34.22 -4.91
N ALA A 54 -0.81 35.50 -4.93
CA ALA A 54 -0.79 36.39 -3.75
C ALA A 54 -1.80 35.92 -2.70
N GLU A 55 -3.02 35.56 -3.11
CA GLU A 55 -4.06 35.03 -2.24
C GLU A 55 -3.61 33.74 -1.54
N LEU A 56 -3.06 32.78 -2.30
CA LEU A 56 -2.58 31.50 -1.77
C LEU A 56 -1.44 31.68 -0.76
N LEU A 57 -0.52 32.60 -1.03
CA LEU A 57 0.61 32.90 -0.15
C LEU A 57 0.16 33.59 1.13
N SER A 58 -0.76 34.54 1.01
CA SER A 58 -1.40 35.17 2.18
C SER A 58 -2.17 34.15 3.02
N ALA A 59 -2.95 33.24 2.38
CA ALA A 59 -3.65 32.16 3.08
C ALA A 59 -2.70 31.20 3.81
N ALA A 60 -1.40 31.17 3.42
CA ALA A 60 -0.35 30.42 4.11
C ALA A 60 0.36 31.25 5.22
N GLY A 61 -0.16 32.43 5.54
CA GLY A 61 0.36 33.32 6.58
C GLY A 61 1.58 34.16 6.17
N ALA A 62 1.92 34.20 4.86
CA ALA A 62 3.05 35.00 4.40
C ALA A 62 2.75 36.54 4.44
N GLU A 63 3.78 37.32 4.69
CA GLU A 63 3.78 38.77 4.43
C GLU A 63 4.06 38.98 2.94
N VAL A 64 3.01 39.19 2.16
CA VAL A 64 3.11 39.26 0.69
C VAL A 64 3.34 40.70 0.25
N GLU A 65 4.45 40.95 -0.42
CA GLU A 65 4.75 42.21 -1.07
C GLU A 65 4.50 42.08 -2.58
N VAL A 66 3.42 42.72 -3.04
CA VAL A 66 3.10 42.78 -4.47
C VAL A 66 3.72 44.02 -5.07
N ILE A 67 4.56 43.88 -6.07
CA ILE A 67 5.25 44.96 -6.77
C ILE A 67 4.72 45.00 -8.21
N ALA A 68 3.88 46.01 -8.50
CA ALA A 68 3.24 46.14 -9.80
C ALA A 68 2.99 47.62 -10.14
N GLU A 69 3.36 48.03 -11.35
CA GLU A 69 3.14 49.41 -11.82
C GLU A 69 1.64 49.68 -12.05
N ALA A 70 0.93 48.71 -12.61
CA ALA A 70 -0.49 48.79 -12.91
C ALA A 70 -1.24 47.55 -12.41
N PRO A 71 -1.51 47.39 -11.13
CA PRO A 71 -2.23 46.21 -10.61
C PRO A 71 -3.71 46.24 -11.07
N CYS A 72 -4.27 45.06 -11.39
CA CYS A 72 -5.68 44.88 -11.72
C CYS A 72 -6.61 45.23 -10.52
N GLU A 73 -7.89 45.31 -10.76
CA GLU A 73 -8.87 45.65 -9.74
C GLU A 73 -8.96 44.58 -8.66
N GLU A 74 -8.90 43.32 -9.07
CA GLU A 74 -8.92 42.14 -8.18
C GLU A 74 -7.71 42.13 -7.23
N MET A 75 -6.52 42.56 -7.70
CA MET A 75 -5.34 42.66 -6.84
C MET A 75 -5.55 43.76 -5.78
N ARG A 76 -6.12 44.89 -6.15
CA ARG A 76 -6.42 45.98 -5.20
C ARG A 76 -7.47 45.54 -4.17
N ALA A 77 -8.48 44.79 -4.60
CA ALA A 77 -9.50 44.26 -3.71
C ALA A 77 -8.89 43.22 -2.73
N LEU A 78 -8.01 42.36 -3.23
CA LEU A 78 -7.32 41.33 -2.41
C LEU A 78 -6.45 41.98 -1.31
N VAL A 79 -5.77 43.09 -1.59
CA VAL A 79 -5.00 43.84 -0.59
C VAL A 79 -5.87 44.31 0.59
N GLN A 80 -7.15 44.64 0.33
CA GLN A 80 -8.10 45.09 1.37
C GLN A 80 -8.73 43.91 2.14
N SER A 81 -8.70 42.71 1.58
CA SER A 81 -9.37 41.55 2.16
C SER A 81 -8.47 40.29 2.10
N ALA A 82 -7.21 40.43 2.53
CA ALA A 82 -6.25 39.34 2.61
C ALA A 82 -6.78 38.18 3.47
N PRO A 83 -6.62 36.91 3.03
CA PRO A 83 -7.17 35.74 3.76
C PRO A 83 -6.58 35.56 5.16
N ASP A 84 -5.27 35.82 5.36
CA ASP A 84 -4.57 35.64 6.64
C ASP A 84 -3.37 36.61 6.71
N GLY A 85 -2.21 36.28 6.15
CA GLY A 85 -1.04 37.17 6.17
C GLY A 85 -1.26 38.45 5.36
N PRO A 86 -0.66 39.58 5.78
CA PRO A 86 -0.87 40.89 5.15
C PRO A 86 -0.36 40.90 3.72
N ILE A 87 -1.05 41.66 2.87
CA ILE A 87 -0.62 41.92 1.49
C ILE A 87 -0.36 43.43 1.38
N THR A 88 0.83 43.80 0.96
CA THR A 88 1.22 45.17 0.65
C THR A 88 1.42 45.36 -0.84
N LEU A 89 1.04 46.56 -1.36
CA LEU A 89 1.17 46.91 -2.76
C LEU A 89 2.16 48.03 -2.94
N VAL A 90 3.17 47.78 -3.79
CA VAL A 90 4.19 48.78 -4.16
C VAL A 90 4.01 49.12 -5.65
N ALA A 91 3.54 50.38 -5.91
CA ALA A 91 3.17 50.83 -7.25
C ALA A 91 4.41 51.27 -8.08
N ARG A 92 5.22 50.30 -8.53
CA ARG A 92 6.38 50.49 -9.43
C ARG A 92 6.77 49.16 -10.03
N ARG A 93 7.70 49.18 -10.97
CA ARG A 93 8.38 47.95 -11.43
C ARG A 93 9.30 47.41 -10.35
N TRP A 94 9.46 46.08 -10.37
CA TRP A 94 10.39 45.41 -9.47
C TRP A 94 11.86 45.70 -9.85
N ILE A 95 12.72 45.67 -8.84
CA ILE A 95 14.17 45.79 -8.97
C ILE A 95 14.82 44.59 -8.24
N GLU A 96 16.06 44.26 -8.57
CA GLU A 96 16.81 43.13 -8.00
C GLU A 96 16.87 43.17 -6.47
N ALA A 97 17.01 44.39 -5.90
CA ALA A 97 17.07 44.61 -4.45
C ALA A 97 15.79 44.17 -3.71
N ASP A 98 14.65 44.11 -4.39
CA ASP A 98 13.38 43.69 -3.80
C ASP A 98 13.37 42.21 -3.40
N LEU A 99 14.23 41.42 -4.02
CA LEU A 99 14.29 39.95 -3.79
C LEU A 99 15.11 39.57 -2.56
N ALA A 100 15.93 40.51 -2.06
CA ALA A 100 16.82 40.22 -0.93
C ALA A 100 16.03 39.84 0.33
N GLY A 101 16.35 38.69 0.91
CA GLY A 101 15.72 38.21 2.16
C GLY A 101 14.29 37.67 2.00
N ALA A 102 13.72 37.60 0.80
CA ALA A 102 12.44 36.95 0.59
C ALA A 102 12.52 35.42 0.77
N ALA A 103 11.48 34.81 1.31
CA ALA A 103 11.39 33.37 1.43
C ALA A 103 11.06 32.69 0.09
N LEU A 104 10.25 33.33 -0.73
CA LEU A 104 9.90 32.92 -2.10
C LEU A 104 9.75 34.16 -2.97
N ALA A 105 10.01 34.00 -4.29
CA ALA A 105 9.78 35.03 -5.29
C ALA A 105 8.88 34.49 -6.42
N ILE A 106 7.83 35.22 -6.75
CA ILE A 106 6.90 34.90 -7.84
C ILE A 106 6.93 36.03 -8.86
N ALA A 107 6.99 35.70 -10.14
CA ALA A 107 6.82 36.68 -11.21
C ALA A 107 5.69 36.33 -12.15
N ASP A 108 4.95 37.36 -12.54
CA ASP A 108 4.04 37.34 -13.66
C ASP A 108 4.68 38.18 -14.76
N ALA A 109 5.61 37.57 -15.49
CA ALA A 109 6.46 38.25 -16.45
C ALA A 109 5.79 38.33 -17.84
N GLU A 110 5.86 39.52 -18.46
CA GLU A 110 5.26 39.77 -19.77
C GLU A 110 5.88 38.90 -20.87
N ASP A 111 7.21 38.75 -20.85
CA ASP A 111 7.94 37.97 -21.85
C ASP A 111 9.01 37.03 -21.21
N GLU A 112 9.72 36.29 -22.06
CA GLU A 112 10.78 35.37 -21.61
C GLU A 112 12.05 36.11 -21.15
N ALA A 113 12.32 37.28 -21.67
CA ALA A 113 13.49 38.07 -21.27
C ALA A 113 13.32 38.60 -19.84
N GLU A 114 12.13 39.08 -19.51
CA GLU A 114 11.81 39.49 -18.16
C GLU A 114 11.79 38.28 -17.19
N ALA A 115 11.19 37.15 -17.60
CA ALA A 115 11.22 35.92 -16.85
C ALA A 115 12.62 35.45 -16.51
N ALA A 116 13.51 35.43 -17.51
CA ALA A 116 14.90 35.05 -17.32
C ALA A 116 15.65 36.01 -16.38
N ARG A 117 15.44 37.33 -16.52
CA ARG A 117 16.01 38.34 -15.63
C ARG A 117 15.55 38.18 -14.19
N PHE A 118 14.25 38.02 -13.97
CA PHE A 118 13.69 37.81 -12.63
C PHE A 118 14.23 36.53 -11.98
N ALA A 119 14.19 35.42 -12.71
CA ALA A 119 14.70 34.15 -12.21
C ALA A 119 16.20 34.20 -11.88
N ALA A 120 17.00 34.86 -12.71
CA ALA A 120 18.41 35.04 -12.44
C ALA A 120 18.65 35.88 -11.17
N ALA A 121 17.93 36.97 -11.00
CA ALA A 121 18.03 37.87 -9.84
C ALA A 121 17.58 37.12 -8.56
N ALA A 122 16.47 36.38 -8.59
CA ALA A 122 16.00 35.60 -7.44
C ALA A 122 17.03 34.53 -7.02
N ARG A 123 17.58 33.78 -7.97
CA ARG A 123 18.62 32.77 -7.70
C ARG A 123 19.90 33.40 -7.17
N ALA A 124 20.31 34.57 -7.69
CA ALA A 124 21.46 35.31 -7.18
C ALA A 124 21.24 35.76 -5.72
N ALA A 125 20.02 36.10 -5.34
CA ALA A 125 19.62 36.43 -3.97
C ALA A 125 19.43 35.18 -3.08
N GLY A 126 19.57 33.94 -3.62
CA GLY A 126 19.31 32.69 -2.90
C GLY A 126 17.82 32.43 -2.63
N VAL A 127 16.91 33.01 -3.40
CA VAL A 127 15.46 32.92 -3.22
C VAL A 127 14.86 31.97 -4.26
N PRO A 128 14.13 30.92 -3.85
CA PRO A 128 13.42 30.05 -4.78
C PRO A 128 12.39 30.83 -5.60
N VAL A 129 12.35 30.56 -6.91
CA VAL A 129 11.54 31.34 -7.85
C VAL A 129 10.48 30.50 -8.57
N ASN A 130 9.32 31.13 -8.79
CA ASN A 130 8.31 30.63 -9.72
C ASN A 130 7.91 31.76 -10.67
N VAL A 131 7.90 31.47 -11.96
CA VAL A 131 7.39 32.39 -12.99
C VAL A 131 6.11 31.79 -13.55
N VAL A 132 5.04 32.56 -13.51
CA VAL A 132 3.70 32.11 -13.92
C VAL A 132 3.73 31.68 -15.39
N ASP A 133 3.21 30.49 -15.67
CA ASP A 133 3.13 29.86 -16.99
C ASP A 133 4.45 29.68 -17.76
N LYS A 134 5.59 29.86 -17.07
CA LYS A 134 6.93 29.70 -17.68
C LYS A 134 7.77 28.66 -16.89
N PRO A 135 7.49 27.34 -17.03
CA PRO A 135 8.10 26.30 -16.21
C PRO A 135 9.63 26.22 -16.27
N ALA A 136 10.24 26.65 -17.39
CA ALA A 136 11.69 26.66 -17.58
C ALA A 136 12.44 27.56 -16.58
N PHE A 137 11.74 28.55 -16.01
CA PHE A 137 12.30 29.50 -15.07
C PHE A 137 11.92 29.20 -13.61
N CYS A 138 11.22 28.08 -13.34
CA CYS A 138 10.69 27.75 -12.03
C CYS A 138 11.56 26.75 -11.27
N ASP A 139 11.91 27.06 -10.01
CA ASP A 139 12.55 26.13 -9.07
C ASP A 139 11.53 25.25 -8.36
N PHE A 140 10.30 25.74 -8.21
CA PHE A 140 9.15 25.00 -7.65
C PHE A 140 7.87 25.26 -8.45
N ALA A 141 6.87 24.44 -8.25
CA ALA A 141 5.56 24.57 -8.89
C ALA A 141 4.42 24.51 -7.86
N PHE A 142 3.37 25.25 -8.14
CA PHE A 142 2.11 25.13 -7.40
C PHE A 142 1.31 23.95 -7.97
N GLY A 143 0.76 23.12 -7.08
CA GLY A 143 -0.12 22.02 -7.42
C GLY A 143 -1.58 22.30 -7.04
N ALA A 144 -2.46 21.34 -7.32
CA ALA A 144 -3.82 21.36 -6.79
C ALA A 144 -3.80 21.08 -5.28
N ILE A 145 -4.67 21.73 -4.51
CA ILE A 145 -4.67 21.68 -3.04
C ILE A 145 -6.03 21.23 -2.52
N VAL A 146 -6.03 20.27 -1.61
CA VAL A 146 -7.18 19.95 -0.75
C VAL A 146 -6.89 20.52 0.63
N ASN A 147 -7.67 21.56 1.00
CA ASN A 147 -7.48 22.25 2.26
C ASN A 147 -8.51 21.80 3.32
N ARG A 148 -8.00 21.18 4.38
CA ARG A 148 -8.70 20.87 5.64
C ARG A 148 -7.84 21.33 6.82
N SER A 149 -7.20 22.51 6.68
CA SER A 149 -6.17 23.00 7.62
C SER A 149 -6.52 22.75 9.08
N PRO A 150 -5.54 22.23 9.85
CA PRO A 150 -4.12 22.04 9.51
C PRO A 150 -3.78 20.80 8.65
N LEU A 151 -4.75 20.01 8.20
CA LEU A 151 -4.54 18.94 7.23
C LEU A 151 -4.57 19.52 5.80
N VAL A 152 -3.45 19.45 5.08
CA VAL A 152 -3.32 19.91 3.71
C VAL A 152 -2.77 18.80 2.82
N VAL A 153 -3.36 18.61 1.64
CA VAL A 153 -2.87 17.67 0.62
C VAL A 153 -2.50 18.46 -0.63
N GLY A 154 -1.23 18.37 -1.04
CA GLY A 154 -0.73 18.93 -2.30
C GLY A 154 -0.64 17.86 -3.38
N ILE A 155 -1.10 18.16 -4.59
CA ILE A 155 -1.14 17.25 -5.74
C ILE A 155 -0.41 17.91 -6.90
N SER A 156 0.61 17.24 -7.44
CA SER A 156 1.33 17.68 -8.64
C SER A 156 1.25 16.61 -9.73
N THR A 157 1.00 17.05 -10.95
CA THR A 157 1.11 16.22 -12.17
C THR A 157 2.31 16.63 -13.01
N ASP A 158 3.22 17.44 -12.45
CA ASP A 158 4.40 18.02 -13.11
C ASP A 158 4.06 18.75 -14.43
N GLY A 159 2.89 19.40 -14.46
CA GLY A 159 2.40 20.13 -15.64
C GLY A 159 1.81 19.24 -16.74
N ALA A 160 1.85 17.91 -16.60
CA ALA A 160 1.44 17.00 -17.69
C ALA A 160 -0.07 17.06 -18.01
N ALA A 161 -0.93 17.24 -17.00
CA ALA A 161 -2.38 17.24 -17.22
C ALA A 161 -3.12 17.98 -16.07
N PRO A 162 -3.41 19.29 -16.21
CA PRO A 162 -4.14 20.05 -15.19
C PRO A 162 -5.52 19.46 -14.86
N VAL A 163 -6.28 19.02 -15.87
CA VAL A 163 -7.60 18.39 -15.71
C VAL A 163 -7.53 17.10 -14.91
N PHE A 164 -6.48 16.29 -15.13
CA PHE A 164 -6.25 15.07 -14.35
C PHE A 164 -5.94 15.41 -12.88
N GLY A 165 -5.12 16.43 -12.63
CA GLY A 165 -4.85 16.94 -11.28
C GLY A 165 -6.11 17.37 -10.54
N GLN A 166 -7.02 18.07 -11.24
CA GLN A 166 -8.32 18.48 -10.70
C GLN A 166 -9.24 17.27 -10.41
N ALA A 167 -9.28 16.27 -11.31
CA ALA A 167 -10.06 15.05 -11.09
C ALA A 167 -9.57 14.25 -9.87
N VAL A 168 -8.26 14.15 -9.69
CA VAL A 168 -7.63 13.52 -8.51
C VAL A 168 -7.96 14.33 -7.25
N ARG A 169 -7.87 15.67 -7.31
CA ARG A 169 -8.26 16.56 -6.21
C ARG A 169 -9.71 16.31 -5.79
N ALA A 170 -10.66 16.30 -6.74
CA ALA A 170 -12.07 16.07 -6.44
C ALA A 170 -12.33 14.73 -5.75
N LYS A 171 -11.65 13.65 -6.18
CA LYS A 171 -11.72 12.34 -5.50
C LYS A 171 -11.19 12.41 -4.07
N ILE A 172 -10.07 13.07 -3.83
CA ILE A 172 -9.51 13.20 -2.47
C ILE A 172 -10.41 14.07 -1.60
N GLU A 173 -11.00 15.15 -2.13
CA GLU A 173 -11.96 15.99 -1.41
C GLU A 173 -13.21 15.21 -0.98
N ALA A 174 -13.71 14.31 -1.81
CA ALA A 174 -14.81 13.42 -1.46
C ALA A 174 -14.47 12.42 -0.36
N LEU A 175 -13.20 11.97 -0.29
CA LEU A 175 -12.69 11.07 0.76
C LEU A 175 -12.37 11.80 2.07
N LEU A 176 -12.14 13.10 2.02
CA LEU A 176 -11.79 13.94 3.16
C LEU A 176 -12.87 15.01 3.38
N PRO A 177 -14.01 14.67 3.99
CA PRO A 177 -15.09 15.63 4.22
C PRO A 177 -14.64 16.82 5.12
N PRO A 178 -15.36 17.94 5.08
CA PRO A 178 -15.00 19.18 5.80
C PRO A 178 -14.75 18.97 7.30
N GLY A 179 -15.44 18.04 7.94
CA GLY A 179 -15.29 17.73 9.36
C GLY A 179 -13.87 17.30 9.76
N PHE A 180 -13.06 16.80 8.85
CA PHE A 180 -11.63 16.51 9.11
C PHE A 180 -10.84 17.73 9.56
N LYS A 181 -11.29 18.94 9.25
CA LYS A 181 -10.69 20.19 9.78
C LYS A 181 -10.71 20.20 11.31
N ALA A 182 -11.86 19.92 11.91
CA ALA A 182 -12.01 19.92 13.37
C ALA A 182 -11.16 18.82 14.03
N TRP A 183 -11.12 17.63 13.44
CA TRP A 183 -10.25 16.53 13.89
C TRP A 183 -8.77 16.89 13.81
N ALA A 184 -8.33 17.51 12.72
CA ALA A 184 -6.94 17.92 12.56
C ALA A 184 -6.55 19.03 13.56
N GLN A 185 -7.43 19.98 13.83
CA GLN A 185 -7.25 21.01 14.87
C GLN A 185 -7.17 20.37 16.26
N ALA A 186 -8.05 19.42 16.58
CA ALA A 186 -8.00 18.68 17.83
C ALA A 186 -6.69 17.88 17.97
N ALA A 187 -6.23 17.22 16.91
CA ALA A 187 -4.94 16.52 16.94
C ALA A 187 -3.78 17.47 17.28
N GLN A 188 -3.78 18.68 16.71
CA GLN A 188 -2.77 19.69 16.99
C GLN A 188 -2.84 20.18 18.46
N SER A 189 -4.03 20.52 18.95
CA SER A 189 -4.23 21.03 20.31
C SER A 189 -3.99 19.97 21.39
N TRP A 190 -4.34 18.71 21.15
CA TRP A 190 -4.18 17.62 22.14
C TRP A 190 -2.76 17.07 22.22
N ARG A 191 -1.91 17.38 21.24
CA ARG A 191 -0.53 16.88 21.18
C ARG A 191 0.28 17.13 22.46
N GLY A 192 0.11 18.32 23.06
CA GLY A 192 0.76 18.70 24.31
C GLY A 192 0.34 17.81 25.47
N ALA A 193 -0.98 17.59 25.63
CA ALA A 193 -1.54 16.74 26.67
C ALA A 193 -1.07 15.27 26.52
N VAL A 194 -1.09 14.73 25.31
CA VAL A 194 -0.59 13.38 25.04
C VAL A 194 0.90 13.24 25.35
N SER A 195 1.70 14.27 25.05
CA SER A 195 3.12 14.27 25.40
C SER A 195 3.37 14.31 26.92
N ALA A 196 2.53 15.07 27.64
CA ALA A 196 2.62 15.20 29.10
C ALA A 196 2.34 13.89 29.86
N LEU A 197 1.59 12.95 29.25
CA LEU A 197 1.34 11.63 29.84
C LEU A 197 2.61 10.75 29.95
N GLY A 198 3.73 11.11 29.32
CA GLY A 198 4.95 10.32 29.36
C GLY A 198 4.80 8.89 28.84
N LEU A 199 3.87 8.67 27.91
CA LEU A 199 3.60 7.37 27.31
C LEU A 199 4.82 6.88 26.53
N SER A 200 5.01 5.56 26.48
CA SER A 200 5.94 4.91 25.57
C SER A 200 5.63 5.26 24.12
N PHE A 201 6.54 4.94 23.20
CA PHE A 201 6.28 5.09 21.77
C PHE A 201 5.00 4.37 21.33
N HIS A 202 4.79 3.14 21.80
CA HIS A 202 3.62 2.32 21.49
C HIS A 202 2.33 2.89 22.10
N GLY A 203 2.39 3.38 23.35
CA GLY A 203 1.25 4.01 24.01
C GLY A 203 0.78 5.26 23.26
N ARG A 204 1.71 6.17 22.89
CA ARG A 204 1.38 7.34 22.07
C ARG A 204 0.79 6.96 20.72
N ARG A 205 1.34 5.94 20.08
CA ARG A 205 0.85 5.46 18.80
C ARG A 205 -0.56 4.90 18.92
N ARG A 206 -0.85 4.08 19.94
CA ARG A 206 -2.18 3.55 20.20
C ARG A 206 -3.22 4.65 20.40
N PHE A 207 -2.87 5.70 21.15
CA PHE A 207 -3.71 6.87 21.29
C PHE A 207 -4.10 7.46 19.92
N TRP A 208 -3.10 7.72 19.06
CA TRP A 208 -3.35 8.31 17.75
C TRP A 208 -4.06 7.35 16.78
N GLU A 209 -3.89 6.05 16.91
CA GLU A 209 -4.65 5.06 16.14
C GLU A 209 -6.13 5.07 16.52
N GLN A 210 -6.46 5.12 17.80
CA GLN A 210 -7.84 5.24 18.26
C GLN A 210 -8.47 6.57 17.89
N PHE A 211 -7.73 7.66 18.04
CA PHE A 211 -8.13 8.99 17.57
C PHE A 211 -8.48 8.95 16.07
N SER A 212 -7.58 8.43 15.26
CA SER A 212 -7.79 8.32 13.81
C SER A 212 -8.97 7.41 13.46
N ALA A 213 -9.16 6.31 14.18
CA ALA A 213 -10.29 5.41 13.96
C ALA A 213 -11.64 6.14 14.22
N ARG A 214 -11.74 6.96 15.27
CA ARG A 214 -12.93 7.78 15.54
C ARG A 214 -13.14 8.82 14.45
N ALA A 215 -12.09 9.55 14.05
CA ALA A 215 -12.16 10.51 12.96
C ALA A 215 -12.65 9.91 11.63
N MET A 216 -12.21 8.68 11.31
CA MET A 216 -12.64 7.99 10.10
C MET A 216 -14.06 7.42 10.20
N PHE A 217 -14.52 7.07 11.40
CA PHE A 217 -15.87 6.54 11.62
C PHE A 217 -16.93 7.64 11.60
N ALA A 218 -16.65 8.80 12.19
CA ALA A 218 -17.58 9.92 12.31
C ALA A 218 -16.89 11.25 11.97
N PRO A 219 -16.48 11.47 10.71
CA PRO A 219 -15.68 12.62 10.33
C PRO A 219 -16.39 13.96 10.55
N ASP A 220 -17.72 14.00 10.39
CA ASP A 220 -18.54 15.22 10.53
C ASP A 220 -18.96 15.52 11.97
N GLN A 221 -18.60 14.67 12.92
CA GLN A 221 -18.79 14.93 14.34
C GLN A 221 -17.47 15.52 14.91
N PRO A 222 -17.41 16.82 15.23
CA PRO A 222 -16.20 17.39 15.78
C PRO A 222 -15.87 16.75 17.12
N PRO A 223 -14.58 16.41 17.37
CA PRO A 223 -14.17 15.79 18.62
C PRO A 223 -14.33 16.78 19.77
N GLY A 224 -14.97 16.31 20.86
CA GLY A 224 -15.21 17.10 22.06
C GLY A 224 -14.23 16.79 23.20
N GLU A 225 -14.43 17.47 24.33
CA GLU A 225 -13.64 17.24 25.54
C GLU A 225 -13.89 15.84 26.13
N GLU A 226 -15.11 15.27 25.93
CA GLU A 226 -15.43 13.90 26.34
C GLU A 226 -14.60 12.88 25.55
N ASP A 227 -14.45 13.08 24.24
CA ASP A 227 -13.60 12.22 23.39
C ASP A 227 -12.15 12.28 23.85
N ARG A 228 -11.67 13.50 24.15
CA ARG A 228 -10.31 13.72 24.66
C ARG A 228 -10.10 13.00 25.98
N ALA A 229 -10.99 13.22 26.94
CA ALA A 229 -10.91 12.60 28.25
C ALA A 229 -10.92 11.06 28.17
N ALA A 230 -11.82 10.51 27.36
CA ALA A 230 -11.92 9.07 27.15
C ALA A 230 -10.66 8.46 26.52
N LEU A 231 -10.09 9.12 25.50
CA LEU A 231 -8.86 8.68 24.86
C LEU A 231 -7.63 8.79 25.77
N LEU A 232 -7.54 9.84 26.57
CA LEU A 232 -6.45 9.99 27.55
C LEU A 232 -6.55 8.95 28.66
N ALA A 233 -7.76 8.71 29.19
CA ALA A 233 -7.99 7.68 30.21
C ALA A 233 -7.66 6.27 29.72
N ASP A 234 -8.04 5.91 28.47
CA ASP A 234 -7.65 4.63 27.88
C ASP A 234 -6.13 4.51 27.73
N ALA A 235 -5.47 5.58 27.28
CA ALA A 235 -4.02 5.60 27.17
C ALA A 235 -3.30 5.44 28.53
N GLU A 236 -3.83 6.07 29.59
CA GLU A 236 -3.31 5.93 30.94
C GLU A 236 -3.54 4.53 31.50
N SER A 237 -4.73 3.94 31.32
CA SER A 237 -5.05 2.59 31.80
C SER A 237 -4.11 1.53 31.21
N THR A 238 -3.63 1.75 30.00
CA THR A 238 -2.71 0.86 29.29
C THR A 238 -1.23 1.14 29.60
N ARG A 239 -0.91 2.22 30.31
CA ARG A 239 0.47 2.60 30.65
C ARG A 239 1.20 1.55 31.50
N ALA A 240 0.48 0.88 32.40
CA ALA A 240 1.03 -0.16 33.30
C ALA A 240 1.02 -1.56 32.68
N ALA A 241 0.36 -1.77 31.54
CA ALA A 241 0.36 -3.06 30.87
C ALA A 241 1.73 -3.33 30.26
N PRO A 242 2.31 -4.52 30.45
CA PRO A 242 3.55 -4.88 29.77
C PRO A 242 3.31 -4.75 28.26
N GLU A 243 4.25 -4.10 27.55
CA GLU A 243 4.24 -3.96 26.11
C GLU A 243 4.44 -5.35 25.48
N SER A 244 3.40 -6.18 25.48
CA SER A 244 3.41 -7.42 24.73
C SER A 244 3.21 -7.09 23.26
N GLY A 245 4.17 -7.46 22.44
CA GLY A 245 3.99 -7.44 21.00
C GLY A 245 2.90 -8.43 20.57
N SER A 246 2.57 -8.42 19.33
CA SER A 246 1.54 -9.28 18.76
C SER A 246 1.96 -9.81 17.39
N VAL A 247 1.34 -10.91 17.00
CA VAL A 247 1.51 -11.50 15.66
C VAL A 247 0.17 -11.49 14.95
N VAL A 248 0.15 -11.06 13.70
CA VAL A 248 -1.02 -11.20 12.83
C VAL A 248 -0.62 -11.94 11.56
N LEU A 249 -1.24 -13.10 11.32
CA LEU A 249 -1.10 -13.81 10.06
C LEU A 249 -2.05 -13.18 9.05
N VAL A 250 -1.53 -12.70 7.93
CA VAL A 250 -2.30 -11.95 6.94
C VAL A 250 -2.22 -12.62 5.59
N GLY A 251 -3.38 -12.86 4.97
CA GLY A 251 -3.47 -13.29 3.58
C GLY A 251 -3.16 -12.16 2.61
N ALA A 252 -2.17 -12.38 1.76
CA ALA A 252 -1.75 -11.45 0.71
C ALA A 252 -2.62 -11.54 -0.56
N GLY A 253 -3.58 -12.45 -0.59
CA GLY A 253 -4.31 -12.75 -1.81
C GLY A 253 -3.47 -13.51 -2.83
N PRO A 254 -4.02 -13.77 -4.03
CA PRO A 254 -3.37 -14.61 -5.05
C PRO A 254 -2.24 -13.90 -5.80
N GLY A 255 -2.17 -12.57 -5.75
CA GLY A 255 -1.09 -11.81 -6.41
C GLY A 255 -1.47 -10.38 -6.76
N ASP A 256 -2.69 -10.14 -7.22
CA ASP A 256 -3.23 -8.81 -7.49
C ASP A 256 -3.43 -8.04 -6.17
N PRO A 257 -2.82 -6.86 -5.99
CA PRO A 257 -2.96 -6.06 -4.77
C PRO A 257 -4.39 -5.57 -4.51
N GLU A 258 -5.23 -5.41 -5.53
CA GLU A 258 -6.64 -5.02 -5.37
C GLU A 258 -7.50 -6.12 -4.72
N LEU A 259 -6.98 -7.35 -4.67
CA LEU A 259 -7.61 -8.47 -3.97
C LEU A 259 -7.22 -8.57 -2.49
N LEU A 260 -6.53 -7.58 -1.94
CA LEU A 260 -6.32 -7.47 -0.51
C LEU A 260 -7.64 -7.11 0.19
N THR A 261 -7.87 -7.75 1.34
CA THR A 261 -8.97 -7.30 2.20
C THR A 261 -8.65 -5.96 2.85
N LEU A 262 -9.66 -5.12 3.07
CA LEU A 262 -9.50 -3.84 3.78
C LEU A 262 -8.85 -4.01 5.17
N LYS A 263 -9.11 -5.14 5.85
CA LYS A 263 -8.47 -5.47 7.13
C LYS A 263 -6.98 -5.76 6.93
N ALA A 264 -6.60 -6.47 5.86
CA ALA A 264 -5.20 -6.73 5.54
C ALA A 264 -4.42 -5.44 5.29
N VAL A 265 -4.99 -4.50 4.52
CA VAL A 265 -4.38 -3.17 4.28
C VAL A 265 -4.14 -2.44 5.59
N ARG A 266 -5.15 -2.32 6.47
CA ARG A 266 -5.02 -1.66 7.77
C ARG A 266 -3.93 -2.29 8.64
N VAL A 267 -3.88 -3.62 8.68
CA VAL A 267 -2.89 -4.34 9.48
C VAL A 267 -1.47 -4.13 8.93
N LEU A 268 -1.28 -4.17 7.61
CA LEU A 268 0.00 -3.88 6.96
C LEU A 268 0.48 -2.45 7.25
N GLN A 269 -0.41 -1.47 7.20
CA GLN A 269 -0.12 -0.07 7.54
C GLN A 269 0.25 0.13 9.01
N SER A 270 -0.17 -0.77 9.89
CA SER A 270 0.15 -0.72 11.31
C SER A 270 1.38 -1.56 11.71
N ALA A 271 1.89 -2.43 10.84
CA ALA A 271 2.99 -3.35 11.11
C ALA A 271 4.32 -2.61 11.40
N GLU A 272 5.12 -3.15 12.31
CA GLU A 272 6.51 -2.72 12.54
C GLU A 272 7.49 -3.66 11.85
N VAL A 273 7.14 -4.95 11.78
CA VAL A 273 7.89 -5.96 11.06
C VAL A 273 6.93 -6.75 10.19
N VAL A 274 7.29 -6.94 8.93
CA VAL A 274 6.57 -7.79 7.98
C VAL A 274 7.47 -8.95 7.59
N LEU A 275 7.12 -10.16 8.01
CA LEU A 275 7.76 -11.40 7.59
C LEU A 275 6.96 -11.97 6.42
N TYR A 276 7.55 -12.10 5.26
CA TYR A 276 6.83 -12.50 4.04
C TYR A 276 7.51 -13.61 3.27
N ASP A 277 6.72 -14.34 2.46
CA ASP A 277 7.19 -15.39 1.56
C ASP A 277 7.43 -14.85 0.14
N ASP A 278 8.20 -15.58 -0.65
CA ASP A 278 8.44 -15.28 -2.07
C ASP A 278 7.16 -15.32 -2.95
N LEU A 279 6.10 -15.92 -2.41
CA LEU A 279 4.77 -15.94 -3.05
C LEU A 279 4.03 -14.60 -2.97
N VAL A 280 4.49 -13.65 -2.14
CA VAL A 280 3.88 -12.34 -2.01
C VAL A 280 4.38 -11.41 -3.11
N SER A 281 3.46 -10.78 -3.85
CA SER A 281 3.85 -9.83 -4.89
C SER A 281 4.50 -8.57 -4.30
N PRO A 282 5.48 -7.97 -4.99
CA PRO A 282 6.11 -6.72 -4.53
C PRO A 282 5.11 -5.60 -4.28
N GLN A 283 4.07 -5.49 -5.12
CA GLN A 283 3.04 -4.45 -5.01
C GLN A 283 2.23 -4.57 -3.71
N VAL A 284 1.99 -5.80 -3.21
CA VAL A 284 1.34 -6.01 -1.91
C VAL A 284 2.21 -5.52 -0.76
N LEU A 285 3.54 -5.65 -0.86
CA LEU A 285 4.46 -5.14 0.16
C LEU A 285 4.49 -3.61 0.24
N ASP A 286 4.06 -2.91 -0.80
CA ASP A 286 4.03 -1.44 -0.83
C ASP A 286 2.88 -0.87 0.01
N PHE A 287 1.87 -1.67 0.38
CA PHE A 287 0.85 -1.30 1.37
C PHE A 287 1.38 -1.27 2.80
N ALA A 288 2.49 -1.95 3.09
CA ALA A 288 3.11 -1.82 4.39
C ALA A 288 3.78 -0.44 4.52
N ARG A 289 3.66 0.16 5.72
CA ARG A 289 4.30 1.47 5.97
C ARG A 289 5.80 1.44 5.66
N ARG A 290 6.37 2.61 5.32
CA ARG A 290 7.77 2.75 4.91
C ARG A 290 8.76 2.33 5.99
N GLU A 291 8.46 2.64 7.24
CA GLU A 291 9.30 2.36 8.40
C GLU A 291 9.25 0.90 8.83
N ALA A 292 8.29 0.11 8.31
CA ALA A 292 8.21 -1.30 8.63
C ALA A 292 9.43 -2.05 8.10
N LYS A 293 10.04 -2.88 8.94
CA LYS A 293 11.10 -3.78 8.53
C LYS A 293 10.51 -4.94 7.74
N LYS A 294 10.82 -5.03 6.44
CA LYS A 294 10.31 -6.08 5.54
C LYS A 294 11.38 -7.16 5.40
N MET A 295 11.08 -8.38 5.84
CA MET A 295 12.02 -9.50 5.88
C MET A 295 11.48 -10.71 5.12
N LEU A 296 12.20 -11.13 4.07
CA LEU A 296 11.90 -12.36 3.33
C LEU A 296 12.34 -13.58 4.15
N VAL A 297 11.37 -14.43 4.52
CA VAL A 297 11.59 -15.67 5.27
C VAL A 297 11.28 -16.93 4.44
N GLY A 298 10.66 -16.79 3.29
CA GLY A 298 10.32 -17.88 2.37
C GLY A 298 11.47 -18.30 1.45
N LYS A 299 11.16 -19.27 0.55
CA LYS A 299 12.10 -19.74 -0.48
C LYS A 299 12.20 -18.70 -1.59
N THR A 300 13.41 -18.43 -2.06
CA THR A 300 13.64 -17.75 -3.34
C THR A 300 13.99 -18.80 -4.38
N GLY A 301 13.00 -19.25 -5.17
CA GLY A 301 13.20 -20.29 -6.16
C GLY A 301 13.67 -21.63 -5.55
N TYR A 302 14.72 -22.23 -6.12
CA TYR A 302 15.30 -23.52 -5.66
C TYR A 302 16.34 -23.39 -4.54
N ARG A 303 16.52 -22.20 -3.95
CA ARG A 303 17.49 -21.96 -2.88
C ARG A 303 16.96 -22.41 -1.51
N PRO A 304 17.83 -22.74 -0.53
CA PRO A 304 17.39 -23.12 0.80
C PRO A 304 16.52 -22.02 1.44
N SER A 305 15.36 -22.41 1.99
CA SER A 305 14.50 -21.51 2.79
C SER A 305 14.95 -21.53 4.24
N CYS A 306 14.51 -20.52 5.01
CA CYS A 306 14.49 -20.65 6.48
C CYS A 306 13.64 -21.90 6.83
N LYS A 307 14.06 -22.66 7.82
CA LYS A 307 13.24 -23.74 8.37
C LYS A 307 12.01 -23.13 9.05
N GLN A 308 10.89 -23.84 9.08
CA GLN A 308 9.68 -23.32 9.71
C GLN A 308 9.90 -23.00 11.20
N ASP A 309 10.67 -23.83 11.87
CA ASP A 309 11.00 -23.62 13.28
C ASP A 309 11.80 -22.31 13.50
N ASP A 310 12.70 -21.98 12.57
CA ASP A 310 13.45 -20.71 12.61
C ASP A 310 12.52 -19.51 12.37
N ILE A 311 11.55 -19.64 11.48
CA ILE A 311 10.53 -18.60 11.21
C ILE A 311 9.66 -18.40 12.45
N ASN A 312 9.20 -19.49 13.07
CA ASN A 312 8.40 -19.46 14.28
C ASN A 312 9.17 -18.81 15.43
N ALA A 313 10.43 -19.18 15.63
CA ALA A 313 11.30 -18.63 16.66
C ALA A 313 11.55 -17.13 16.45
N LEU A 314 11.83 -16.69 15.21
CA LEU A 314 12.01 -15.29 14.87
C LEU A 314 10.74 -14.47 15.13
N MET A 315 9.58 -14.98 14.70
CA MET A 315 8.30 -14.32 14.90
C MET A 315 7.99 -14.10 16.38
N VAL A 316 8.19 -15.15 17.20
CA VAL A 316 8.01 -15.10 18.66
C VAL A 316 9.02 -14.15 19.32
N SER A 317 10.29 -14.17 18.90
CA SER A 317 11.31 -13.27 19.43
C SER A 317 10.96 -11.82 19.21
N LEU A 318 10.59 -11.45 17.98
CA LEU A 318 10.19 -10.08 17.62
C LEU A 318 8.96 -9.62 18.41
N ALA A 319 7.97 -10.51 18.60
CA ALA A 319 6.81 -10.19 19.40
C ALA A 319 7.15 -10.03 20.89
N LYS A 320 8.06 -10.83 21.45
CA LYS A 320 8.56 -10.65 22.82
C LYS A 320 9.34 -9.34 23.02
N GLU A 321 9.92 -8.78 21.95
CA GLU A 321 10.51 -7.45 21.94
C GLU A 321 9.46 -6.31 21.90
N GLY A 322 8.17 -6.63 22.05
CA GLY A 322 7.07 -5.65 21.98
C GLY A 322 6.66 -5.26 20.56
N ARG A 323 7.16 -5.94 19.51
CA ARG A 323 6.88 -5.58 18.11
C ARG A 323 5.54 -6.10 17.65
N ARG A 324 4.87 -5.31 16.78
CA ARG A 324 3.72 -5.77 16.00
C ARG A 324 4.21 -6.42 14.72
N VAL A 325 4.18 -7.76 14.71
CA VAL A 325 4.69 -8.59 13.63
C VAL A 325 3.54 -9.00 12.72
N VAL A 326 3.66 -8.72 11.44
CA VAL A 326 2.79 -9.26 10.40
C VAL A 326 3.50 -10.41 9.71
N ARG A 327 2.90 -11.59 9.73
CA ARG A 327 3.29 -12.73 8.91
C ARG A 327 2.42 -12.73 7.65
N LEU A 328 2.96 -12.24 6.55
CA LEU A 328 2.26 -12.08 5.28
C LEU A 328 2.47 -13.32 4.40
N LYS A 329 1.39 -13.95 3.97
CA LYS A 329 1.37 -15.25 3.28
C LYS A 329 0.58 -15.15 1.98
N GLY A 330 1.07 -15.73 0.89
CA GLY A 330 0.35 -15.79 -0.38
C GLY A 330 -1.00 -16.51 -0.23
N GLY A 331 -2.04 -16.02 -0.91
CA GLY A 331 -3.39 -16.55 -0.80
C GLY A 331 -4.02 -16.30 0.56
N ASP A 332 -4.58 -17.35 1.15
CA ASP A 332 -5.12 -17.39 2.51
C ASP A 332 -4.16 -18.13 3.46
N PRO A 333 -3.86 -17.59 4.66
CA PRO A 333 -2.96 -18.23 5.61
C PRO A 333 -3.38 -19.63 6.05
N MET A 334 -4.70 -19.88 6.08
CA MET A 334 -5.30 -21.12 6.59
C MET A 334 -5.39 -22.22 5.53
N ILE A 335 -5.08 -21.91 4.25
CA ILE A 335 -5.11 -22.89 3.15
C ILE A 335 -3.68 -23.24 2.74
N PHE A 336 -3.21 -24.42 3.12
CA PHE A 336 -1.85 -24.96 2.86
C PHE A 336 -0.71 -24.00 3.25
N GLY A 337 -1.00 -23.04 4.14
CA GLY A 337 -0.07 -21.99 4.57
C GLY A 337 0.73 -22.33 5.83
N ARG A 338 0.60 -23.51 6.42
CA ARG A 338 1.23 -23.92 7.70
C ARG A 338 0.90 -23.00 8.88
N ALA A 339 -0.21 -22.25 8.80
CA ALA A 339 -0.61 -21.28 9.83
C ALA A 339 -0.81 -21.94 11.21
N GLY A 340 -1.27 -23.19 11.25
CA GLY A 340 -1.43 -23.93 12.50
C GLY A 340 -0.16 -24.05 13.32
N GLU A 341 0.98 -24.28 12.66
CA GLU A 341 2.31 -24.35 13.32
C GLU A 341 2.72 -22.97 13.87
N GLU A 342 2.52 -21.91 13.10
CA GLU A 342 2.83 -20.53 13.48
C GLU A 342 1.95 -20.05 14.65
N ILE A 343 0.64 -20.34 14.60
CA ILE A 343 -0.32 -20.04 15.68
C ILE A 343 0.05 -20.79 16.96
N THR A 344 0.37 -22.09 16.86
CA THR A 344 0.76 -22.90 18.00
C THR A 344 2.02 -22.36 18.68
N ALA A 345 3.04 -21.99 17.90
CA ALA A 345 4.27 -21.40 18.43
C ALA A 345 4.00 -20.08 19.19
N CYS A 346 3.12 -19.21 18.66
CA CYS A 346 2.74 -17.97 19.34
C CYS A 346 1.99 -18.25 20.64
N ARG A 347 1.01 -19.15 20.63
CA ARG A 347 0.22 -19.51 21.81
C ARG A 347 1.06 -20.11 22.92
N LEU A 348 1.97 -21.03 22.59
CA LEU A 348 2.91 -21.62 23.56
C LEU A 348 3.83 -20.58 24.17
N ALA A 349 4.16 -19.52 23.43
CA ALA A 349 4.98 -18.42 23.92
C ALA A 349 4.19 -17.31 24.66
N GLY A 350 2.87 -17.44 24.81
CA GLY A 350 2.01 -16.42 25.41
C GLY A 350 1.85 -15.16 24.57
N ILE A 351 2.11 -15.23 23.24
CA ILE A 351 1.99 -14.09 22.32
C ILE A 351 0.59 -14.03 21.73
N PRO A 352 -0.09 -12.88 21.81
CA PRO A 352 -1.37 -12.66 21.13
C PRO A 352 -1.21 -12.88 19.62
N VAL A 353 -2.10 -13.72 19.05
CA VAL A 353 -2.07 -14.04 17.63
C VAL A 353 -3.45 -13.95 17.02
N ASP A 354 -3.54 -13.22 15.90
CA ASP A 354 -4.74 -13.03 15.09
C ASP A 354 -4.50 -13.50 13.66
N VAL A 355 -5.64 -13.77 12.94
CA VAL A 355 -5.61 -14.14 11.52
C VAL A 355 -6.51 -13.22 10.73
N VAL A 356 -5.98 -12.69 9.63
CA VAL A 356 -6.73 -11.94 8.62
C VAL A 356 -6.80 -12.80 7.37
N PRO A 357 -8.00 -13.27 6.96
CA PRO A 357 -8.13 -14.11 5.77
C PRO A 357 -7.73 -13.34 4.50
N GLY A 358 -7.36 -14.11 3.48
CA GLY A 358 -7.12 -13.60 2.13
C GLY A 358 -7.91 -14.38 1.09
N ILE A 359 -7.98 -13.85 -0.13
CA ILE A 359 -8.54 -14.57 -1.26
C ILE A 359 -7.59 -15.68 -1.65
N SER A 360 -8.06 -16.94 -1.68
CA SER A 360 -7.23 -18.07 -2.08
C SER A 360 -6.92 -18.03 -3.58
N SER A 361 -5.82 -18.67 -3.99
CA SER A 361 -5.47 -18.77 -5.40
C SER A 361 -6.57 -19.44 -6.24
N ALA A 362 -7.32 -20.40 -5.66
CA ALA A 362 -8.44 -21.05 -6.32
C ALA A 362 -9.55 -20.05 -6.70
N GLN A 363 -9.95 -19.19 -5.76
CA GLN A 363 -10.96 -18.16 -6.00
C GLN A 363 -10.45 -17.08 -6.96
N GLY A 364 -9.17 -16.70 -6.83
CA GLY A 364 -8.52 -15.77 -7.77
C GLY A 364 -8.55 -16.28 -9.20
N VAL A 365 -8.19 -17.54 -9.42
CA VAL A 365 -8.26 -18.21 -10.73
C VAL A 365 -9.70 -18.24 -11.26
N ALA A 366 -10.66 -18.67 -10.45
CA ALA A 366 -12.06 -18.77 -10.83
C ALA A 366 -12.60 -17.40 -11.31
N SER A 367 -12.31 -16.33 -10.57
CA SER A 367 -12.68 -14.96 -10.91
C SER A 367 -12.01 -14.51 -12.22
N ARG A 368 -10.70 -14.74 -12.36
CA ARG A 368 -9.95 -14.35 -13.57
C ARG A 368 -10.44 -15.05 -14.82
N LEU A 369 -10.80 -16.32 -14.71
CA LEU A 369 -11.28 -17.13 -15.82
C LEU A 369 -12.80 -17.04 -16.02
N THR A 370 -13.51 -16.29 -15.15
CA THR A 370 -14.97 -16.18 -15.19
C THR A 370 -15.62 -17.57 -15.16
N THR A 371 -15.05 -18.48 -14.36
CA THR A 371 -15.45 -19.90 -14.30
C THR A 371 -15.86 -20.24 -12.88
N SER A 372 -17.06 -20.76 -12.70
CA SER A 372 -17.50 -21.22 -11.37
C SER A 372 -16.78 -22.49 -10.95
N LEU A 373 -16.31 -22.55 -9.71
CA LEU A 373 -15.73 -23.77 -9.13
C LEU A 373 -16.80 -24.78 -8.72
N THR A 374 -18.05 -24.37 -8.64
CA THR A 374 -19.18 -25.23 -8.30
C THR A 374 -20.27 -25.11 -9.37
N HIS A 375 -20.98 -26.21 -9.59
CA HIS A 375 -22.09 -26.22 -10.54
C HIS A 375 -23.20 -27.12 -10.04
N ARG A 376 -24.47 -26.70 -10.18
CA ARG A 376 -25.63 -27.44 -9.65
C ARG A 376 -25.69 -28.88 -10.17
N ASP A 377 -25.35 -29.08 -11.43
CA ASP A 377 -25.46 -30.38 -12.12
C ASP A 377 -24.14 -31.14 -12.19
N HIS A 378 -23.00 -30.41 -12.23
CA HIS A 378 -21.67 -31.01 -12.52
C HIS A 378 -20.71 -31.02 -11.33
N ALA A 379 -20.88 -30.11 -10.34
CA ALA A 379 -19.92 -30.01 -9.23
C ALA A 379 -20.58 -29.51 -7.96
N ARG A 380 -21.16 -30.42 -7.18
CA ARG A 380 -21.74 -30.13 -5.87
C ARG A 380 -20.72 -30.16 -4.75
N ARG A 381 -19.49 -30.56 -5.05
CA ARG A 381 -18.36 -30.62 -4.12
C ARG A 381 -17.18 -29.85 -4.69
N LEU A 382 -16.45 -29.22 -3.80
CA LEU A 382 -15.19 -28.55 -4.10
C LEU A 382 -14.12 -29.12 -3.19
N GLN A 383 -13.04 -29.68 -3.78
CA GLN A 383 -11.95 -30.29 -3.05
C GLN A 383 -10.69 -29.46 -3.21
N PHE A 384 -10.04 -29.11 -2.10
CA PHE A 384 -8.72 -28.49 -2.07
C PHE A 384 -7.72 -29.53 -1.58
N VAL A 385 -6.74 -29.83 -2.39
CA VAL A 385 -5.70 -30.81 -2.06
C VAL A 385 -4.30 -30.26 -2.35
N THR A 386 -3.31 -30.74 -1.64
CA THR A 386 -1.91 -30.45 -1.94
C THR A 386 -1.25 -31.66 -2.56
N ALA A 387 -0.54 -31.49 -3.66
CA ALA A 387 0.26 -32.51 -4.29
C ALA A 387 1.73 -32.50 -3.82
N HIS A 388 2.02 -31.89 -2.68
CA HIS A 388 3.38 -31.72 -2.18
C HIS A 388 3.49 -32.06 -0.68
N ALA A 389 4.10 -33.21 -0.37
CA ALA A 389 4.45 -33.58 1.00
C ALA A 389 5.76 -32.91 1.47
N ARG A 390 6.13 -33.11 2.75
CA ARG A 390 7.36 -32.53 3.34
C ARG A 390 8.64 -32.94 2.59
N ASP A 391 8.68 -34.15 2.03
CA ASP A 391 9.80 -34.70 1.29
C ASP A 391 9.83 -34.27 -0.20
N GLY A 392 8.86 -33.46 -0.62
CA GLY A 392 8.73 -32.94 -1.98
C GLY A 392 8.06 -33.89 -2.95
N LYS A 393 7.55 -35.05 -2.48
CA LYS A 393 6.84 -36.04 -3.27
C LYS A 393 5.33 -35.89 -3.15
N LEU A 394 4.60 -36.66 -3.92
CA LEU A 394 3.17 -36.80 -3.80
C LEU A 394 2.81 -37.42 -2.43
N PRO A 395 1.86 -36.79 -1.65
CA PRO A 395 1.44 -37.38 -0.39
C PRO A 395 0.89 -38.81 -0.57
N LYS A 396 1.31 -39.73 0.30
CA LYS A 396 0.93 -41.17 0.19
C LYS A 396 -0.48 -41.44 0.70
N ASP A 397 -1.04 -40.52 1.45
CA ASP A 397 -2.35 -40.59 2.11
C ASP A 397 -3.48 -39.90 1.31
N LEU A 398 -3.23 -39.56 0.05
CA LEU A 398 -4.27 -39.03 -0.83
C LEU A 398 -5.28 -40.14 -1.18
N ASP A 399 -6.57 -39.84 -0.95
CA ASP A 399 -7.67 -40.70 -1.37
C ASP A 399 -7.99 -40.46 -2.87
N PHE A 400 -7.40 -41.25 -3.72
CA PHE A 400 -7.61 -41.15 -5.17
C PHE A 400 -9.03 -41.53 -5.60
N SER A 401 -9.77 -42.32 -4.82
CA SER A 401 -11.19 -42.58 -5.07
C SER A 401 -12.02 -41.31 -4.91
N ALA A 402 -11.79 -40.57 -3.81
CA ALA A 402 -12.44 -39.30 -3.61
C ALA A 402 -12.05 -38.23 -4.64
N LEU A 403 -10.78 -38.24 -5.10
CA LEU A 403 -10.28 -37.36 -6.14
C LEU A 403 -10.81 -37.68 -7.55
N SER A 404 -11.33 -38.89 -7.76
CA SER A 404 -11.96 -39.33 -9.02
C SER A 404 -13.46 -39.02 -9.10
N ASP A 405 -14.02 -38.34 -8.11
CA ASP A 405 -15.44 -38.01 -8.03
C ASP A 405 -15.87 -37.05 -9.16
N LYS A 406 -16.74 -37.56 -10.04
CA LYS A 406 -17.28 -36.76 -11.17
C LYS A 406 -18.14 -35.58 -10.78
N ALA A 407 -18.69 -35.58 -9.54
CA ALA A 407 -19.54 -34.51 -9.02
C ALA A 407 -18.72 -33.48 -8.18
N ALA A 408 -17.41 -33.49 -8.33
CA ALA A 408 -16.52 -32.55 -7.66
C ALA A 408 -15.65 -31.77 -8.65
N THR A 409 -15.34 -30.53 -8.28
CA THR A 409 -14.19 -29.81 -8.84
C THR A 409 -13.03 -29.95 -7.86
N THR A 410 -11.89 -30.39 -8.35
CA THR A 410 -10.68 -30.55 -7.53
C THR A 410 -9.66 -29.48 -7.88
N VAL A 411 -9.17 -28.80 -6.85
CA VAL A 411 -8.11 -27.79 -6.93
C VAL A 411 -6.85 -28.36 -6.28
N VAL A 412 -5.80 -28.51 -7.05
CA VAL A 412 -4.53 -29.10 -6.62
C VAL A 412 -3.48 -28.01 -6.45
N TYR A 413 -3.03 -27.84 -5.22
CA TYR A 413 -1.97 -26.90 -4.88
C TYR A 413 -0.59 -27.54 -5.01
N MET A 414 0.39 -26.76 -5.50
CA MET A 414 1.80 -27.16 -5.63
C MET A 414 2.07 -28.42 -6.46
N PRO A 415 1.33 -28.70 -7.57
CA PRO A 415 1.44 -29.96 -8.30
C PRO A 415 2.66 -30.01 -9.24
N ARG A 416 3.37 -28.93 -9.50
CA ARG A 416 4.30 -28.77 -10.63
C ARG A 416 5.26 -29.95 -10.85
N ARG A 417 5.79 -30.57 -9.79
CA ARG A 417 6.73 -31.70 -9.90
C ARG A 417 6.07 -33.06 -9.82
N THR A 418 4.91 -33.09 -9.19
CA THR A 418 4.19 -34.35 -8.90
C THR A 418 3.00 -34.56 -9.82
N LEU A 419 2.77 -33.64 -10.78
CA LEU A 419 1.62 -33.69 -11.68
C LEU A 419 1.62 -35.01 -12.54
N PRO A 420 2.74 -35.46 -13.13
CA PRO A 420 2.76 -36.73 -13.86
C PRO A 420 2.32 -37.91 -12.98
N GLU A 421 2.89 -38.04 -11.78
CA GLU A 421 2.56 -39.10 -10.83
C GLU A 421 1.10 -39.02 -10.35
N LEU A 422 0.61 -37.76 -10.12
CA LEU A 422 -0.79 -37.53 -9.74
C LEU A 422 -1.75 -38.02 -10.84
N VAL A 423 -1.51 -37.67 -12.10
CA VAL A 423 -2.35 -38.06 -13.24
C VAL A 423 -2.31 -39.60 -13.43
N GLU A 424 -1.15 -40.23 -13.31
CA GLU A 424 -1.01 -41.69 -13.38
C GLU A 424 -1.85 -42.41 -12.31
N LYS A 425 -1.78 -41.93 -11.06
CA LYS A 425 -2.56 -42.52 -9.96
C LYS A 425 -4.05 -42.28 -10.09
N LEU A 426 -4.46 -41.12 -10.58
CA LEU A 426 -5.86 -40.82 -10.89
C LEU A 426 -6.37 -41.78 -12.01
N ALA A 427 -5.59 -42.02 -13.05
CA ALA A 427 -5.91 -43.01 -14.09
C ALA A 427 -6.09 -44.39 -13.51
N ALA A 428 -5.16 -44.84 -12.65
CA ALA A 428 -5.24 -46.13 -11.99
C ALA A 428 -6.47 -46.28 -11.06
N ALA A 429 -6.94 -45.18 -10.52
CA ALA A 429 -8.16 -45.10 -9.70
C ALA A 429 -9.46 -44.98 -10.53
N GLY A 430 -9.36 -45.01 -11.87
CA GLY A 430 -10.52 -44.97 -12.77
C GLY A 430 -11.07 -43.56 -13.07
N THR A 431 -10.25 -42.53 -12.87
CA THR A 431 -10.65 -41.16 -13.28
C THR A 431 -10.76 -41.08 -14.79
N ASP A 432 -11.81 -40.45 -15.27
CA ASP A 432 -11.94 -40.10 -16.68
C ASP A 432 -10.90 -39.00 -17.04
N LEU A 433 -9.86 -39.42 -17.77
CA LEU A 433 -8.78 -38.53 -18.19
C LEU A 433 -9.19 -37.49 -19.25
N SER A 434 -10.40 -37.60 -19.81
CA SER A 434 -10.96 -36.60 -20.72
C SER A 434 -11.58 -35.42 -19.97
N VAL A 435 -11.70 -35.50 -18.62
CA VAL A 435 -12.26 -34.43 -17.81
C VAL A 435 -11.52 -33.12 -18.07
N PRO A 436 -12.25 -31.98 -18.21
CA PRO A 436 -11.66 -30.66 -18.38
C PRO A 436 -10.72 -30.30 -17.24
N ALA A 437 -9.51 -29.86 -17.60
CA ALA A 437 -8.51 -29.45 -16.63
C ALA A 437 -7.76 -28.21 -17.12
N LEU A 438 -7.23 -27.47 -16.16
CA LEU A 438 -6.39 -26.31 -16.42
C LEU A 438 -5.28 -26.18 -15.39
N ALA A 439 -4.15 -25.62 -15.83
CA ALA A 439 -3.07 -25.21 -14.97
C ALA A 439 -2.88 -23.69 -15.09
N VAL A 440 -2.73 -23.01 -13.96
CA VAL A 440 -2.52 -21.57 -13.93
C VAL A 440 -1.23 -21.27 -13.18
N PHE A 441 -0.31 -20.61 -13.87
CA PHE A 441 0.93 -20.08 -13.31
C PHE A 441 0.73 -18.63 -12.89
N SER A 442 1.32 -18.21 -11.78
CA SER A 442 1.33 -16.82 -11.30
C SER A 442 -0.08 -16.19 -11.30
N ALA A 443 -1.09 -16.91 -10.79
CA ALA A 443 -2.50 -16.48 -10.81
C ALA A 443 -2.68 -15.03 -10.39
N THR A 444 -3.48 -14.28 -11.14
CA THR A 444 -3.81 -12.86 -10.97
C THR A 444 -2.64 -11.86 -11.11
N ARG A 445 -1.45 -12.31 -11.43
CA ARG A 445 -0.27 -11.46 -11.66
C ARG A 445 -0.15 -11.06 -13.13
N PRO A 446 0.67 -10.03 -13.45
CA PRO A 446 0.89 -9.61 -14.84
C PRO A 446 1.51 -10.70 -15.73
N ASP A 447 2.25 -11.64 -15.13
CA ASP A 447 2.89 -12.79 -15.79
C ASP A 447 2.05 -14.07 -15.75
N GLU A 448 0.74 -13.95 -15.45
CA GLU A 448 -0.20 -15.09 -15.45
C GLU A 448 -0.17 -15.85 -16.77
N ARG A 449 -0.08 -17.18 -16.68
CA ARG A 449 -0.20 -18.09 -17.82
C ARG A 449 -1.23 -19.16 -17.51
N VAL A 450 -2.16 -19.36 -18.43
CA VAL A 450 -3.21 -20.39 -18.33
C VAL A 450 -2.96 -21.45 -19.39
N VAL A 451 -3.02 -22.71 -18.99
CA VAL A 451 -2.85 -23.89 -19.83
C VAL A 451 -4.11 -24.72 -19.71
N HIS A 452 -4.79 -24.95 -20.81
CA HIS A 452 -5.99 -25.78 -20.90
C HIS A 452 -5.67 -27.11 -21.60
N ALA A 453 -6.11 -28.21 -21.01
CA ALA A 453 -6.03 -29.52 -21.62
C ALA A 453 -7.02 -30.50 -20.95
N PRO A 454 -7.41 -31.59 -21.55
CA PRO A 454 -7.94 -32.73 -20.80
C PRO A 454 -6.92 -33.21 -19.75
N LEU A 455 -7.40 -33.71 -18.61
CA LEU A 455 -6.53 -34.11 -17.49
C LEU A 455 -5.37 -35.02 -17.91
N GLY A 456 -5.64 -35.96 -18.80
CA GLY A 456 -4.61 -36.90 -19.31
C GLY A 456 -3.48 -36.24 -20.12
N GLY A 457 -3.77 -35.09 -20.76
CA GLY A 457 -2.80 -34.33 -21.54
C GLY A 457 -2.16 -33.17 -20.76
N LEU A 458 -2.65 -32.86 -19.55
CA LEU A 458 -2.29 -31.68 -18.85
C LEU A 458 -0.81 -31.61 -18.45
N SER A 459 -0.21 -32.76 -18.10
CA SER A 459 1.21 -32.82 -17.73
C SER A 459 2.10 -32.37 -18.88
N ALA A 460 1.90 -32.93 -20.09
CA ALA A 460 2.67 -32.55 -21.28
C ALA A 460 2.44 -31.07 -21.67
N ALA A 461 1.20 -30.57 -21.53
CA ALA A 461 0.88 -29.17 -21.79
C ALA A 461 1.55 -28.21 -20.79
N VAL A 462 1.66 -28.62 -19.53
CA VAL A 462 2.37 -27.85 -18.48
C VAL A 462 3.88 -27.82 -18.77
N ASP A 463 4.48 -28.95 -19.17
CA ASP A 463 5.90 -28.99 -19.51
C ASP A 463 6.21 -28.10 -20.72
N ALA A 464 5.40 -28.18 -21.78
CA ALA A 464 5.51 -27.27 -22.94
C ALA A 464 5.39 -25.79 -22.56
N ALA A 465 4.47 -25.45 -21.64
CA ALA A 465 4.34 -24.08 -21.16
C ALA A 465 5.57 -23.61 -20.37
N ILE A 466 6.19 -24.50 -19.59
CA ILE A 466 7.44 -24.23 -18.85
C ILE A 466 8.59 -23.99 -19.83
N GLU A 467 8.72 -24.81 -20.87
CA GLU A 467 9.71 -24.60 -21.94
C GLU A 467 9.49 -23.30 -22.69
N ALA A 468 8.22 -22.86 -22.85
CA ALA A 468 7.84 -21.58 -23.40
C ALA A 468 7.97 -20.40 -22.40
N GLY A 469 8.59 -20.63 -21.23
CA GLY A 469 8.92 -19.60 -20.26
C GLY A 469 7.89 -19.37 -19.13
N ALA A 470 6.89 -20.23 -18.96
CA ALA A 470 5.98 -20.13 -17.82
C ALA A 470 6.73 -20.39 -16.51
N GLN A 471 6.59 -19.46 -15.55
CA GLN A 471 7.30 -19.48 -14.28
C GLN A 471 6.34 -19.21 -13.10
N GLY A 472 6.87 -19.35 -11.88
CA GLY A 472 6.13 -19.04 -10.66
C GLY A 472 5.32 -20.20 -10.08
N PRO A 473 4.45 -19.92 -9.10
CA PRO A 473 3.57 -20.90 -8.48
C PRO A 473 2.52 -21.38 -9.47
N CYS A 474 2.27 -22.70 -9.47
CA CYS A 474 1.30 -23.34 -10.35
C CYS A 474 0.16 -23.93 -9.51
N LEU A 475 -1.07 -23.70 -9.96
CA LEU A 475 -2.30 -24.29 -9.45
C LEU A 475 -2.93 -25.14 -10.58
N VAL A 476 -3.41 -26.32 -10.27
CA VAL A 476 -4.16 -27.15 -11.22
C VAL A 476 -5.60 -27.29 -10.75
N LEU A 477 -6.54 -27.18 -11.68
CA LEU A 477 -7.94 -27.46 -11.45
C LEU A 477 -8.44 -28.50 -12.47
N TYR A 478 -9.30 -29.40 -12.04
CA TYR A 478 -10.01 -30.30 -12.94
C TYR A 478 -11.42 -30.60 -12.44
N GLY A 479 -12.33 -30.88 -13.36
CA GLY A 479 -13.73 -31.15 -13.07
C GLY A 479 -14.66 -30.66 -14.17
N TYR A 480 -15.84 -31.26 -14.28
CA TYR A 480 -16.80 -30.94 -15.35
C TYR A 480 -17.39 -29.52 -15.26
N ALA A 481 -17.41 -28.89 -14.09
CA ALA A 481 -17.82 -27.47 -13.96
C ALA A 481 -16.92 -26.50 -14.76
N LEU A 482 -15.70 -26.91 -15.10
CA LEU A 482 -14.78 -26.07 -15.86
C LEU A 482 -15.10 -26.00 -17.36
N SER A 483 -15.97 -26.89 -17.87
CA SER A 483 -16.33 -26.96 -19.30
C SER A 483 -16.92 -25.66 -19.83
N GLU A 484 -17.78 -25.01 -19.05
CA GLU A 484 -18.44 -23.75 -19.44
C GLU A 484 -17.45 -22.59 -19.56
N GLY A 485 -16.49 -22.50 -18.66
CA GLY A 485 -15.45 -21.48 -18.71
C GLY A 485 -14.45 -21.69 -19.84
N MET A 486 -14.20 -22.93 -20.24
CA MET A 486 -13.34 -23.24 -21.39
C MET A 486 -13.98 -22.85 -22.71
N ALA A 487 -15.29 -23.07 -22.87
CA ALA A 487 -16.04 -22.61 -24.04
C ALA A 487 -16.12 -21.06 -24.14
N ALA A 488 -16.20 -20.37 -23.01
CA ALA A 488 -16.21 -18.92 -22.96
C ALA A 488 -14.84 -18.27 -23.24
N ALA A 489 -13.74 -18.99 -23.14
CA ALA A 489 -12.40 -18.47 -23.44
C ALA A 489 -12.19 -18.17 -24.95
N GLU A 490 -13.05 -18.69 -25.83
CA GLU A 490 -13.07 -18.38 -27.27
C GLU A 490 -13.79 -17.05 -27.59
N VAL A 491 -14.52 -16.45 -26.63
CA VAL A 491 -15.17 -15.15 -26.82
C VAL A 491 -14.19 -14.04 -26.42
N PRO A 492 -13.94 -13.03 -27.30
CA PRO A 492 -13.07 -11.90 -26.94
C PRO A 492 -13.58 -11.21 -25.69
N ARG A 493 -12.75 -11.11 -24.66
CA ARG A 493 -13.08 -10.36 -23.45
C ARG A 493 -13.26 -8.89 -23.78
N ALA A 494 -14.36 -8.30 -23.32
CA ALA A 494 -14.46 -6.85 -23.26
C ALA A 494 -13.23 -6.34 -22.47
N ALA A 495 -12.49 -5.40 -23.07
CA ALA A 495 -11.33 -4.80 -22.40
C ALA A 495 -11.83 -4.24 -21.06
N SER A 496 -11.45 -4.91 -19.96
CA SER A 496 -11.69 -4.37 -18.64
C SER A 496 -10.95 -3.04 -18.58
N ALA A 497 -11.67 -1.96 -18.38
CA ALA A 497 -11.09 -0.67 -18.05
C ALA A 497 -10.18 -0.88 -16.85
N ARG A 498 -8.85 -0.83 -17.08
CA ARG A 498 -7.81 -0.82 -16.05
C ARG A 498 -7.73 0.57 -15.44
#